data_f667f916aaa34c3222dc3ff99cd12feb
#
_entry.id   f667f916aaa34c3222dc3ff99cd12feb
#
_cell.length_a   1.000
_cell.length_b   1.000
_cell.length_c   1.000
_cell.angle_alpha   90.00
_cell.angle_beta   90.00
_cell.angle_gamma   90.00
#
_symmetry.space_group_name_H-M   'P 1'
#
loop_
_entity.id
_entity.type
_entity.pdbx_description
1 polymer ?
#
loop_
_entity_poly.entity_id
_entity_poly.type
_entity_poly.pdbx_seq_one_letter_code
_entity_poly.pdbx_strand_id
1 'polypeptide(L)'
;MTDSDNPFRPSKELQVEDTGKDEQPKEDKMAPPTARPPPTGPQSTTPNKFSFSMKNAAKPVVAAPRPEISSKFNAPPASREPPTKPAAQKAPPTRPERDRDRDRDRGIPKNAPTEPASARSRPGVPTGPSDRRQPEPSRQPDVTPRTRKVKKIVKRLKEKPILPSDLAASKSVFFRKPGNESVVGSGTYGKVFKGLNVYTKKLVALKKIRMEGERDGFPVTAVREIKLLRSLSHKNIVQLQEVMVEANDCFMVFEYLSHDLTGLLNHPTYTLEPGHKKHLAQQLFEGLDYLHTRGVLHRDIKAANILVSNEGILKLADFGLARFYAKHHQLDYTNRVITIWYRSPELLLGETQYGPAVDIWSAACVLVEIFTKRAIFPGDGSEINQLEKIHAVLGTPNRKDWPNLVEMPWFALLRPDYRKLNVFEEKYKDQVTAAAFDLLASMFRYDPDKRPTAAEVLQHPYFTTEEPPSRQAIE
;
A
#
# COMPACT_ATOMS: atom_id res chain seq x y z
N MET A 1 -19.78 1.43 -30.32
CA MET A 1 -19.93 0.45 -29.23
C MET A 1 -20.94 1.03 -28.27
N THR A 2 -21.98 0.28 -27.95
CA THR A 2 -22.98 0.71 -26.98
C THR A 2 -22.40 0.61 -25.60
N ASP A 3 -22.85 1.46 -24.69
CA ASP A 3 -22.37 1.59 -23.29
C ASP A 3 -22.42 0.29 -22.46
N SER A 4 -23.06 -0.77 -23.03
CA SER A 4 -23.19 -2.11 -22.45
C SER A 4 -21.96 -3.01 -22.57
N ASP A 5 -21.01 -2.69 -23.46
CA ASP A 5 -19.90 -3.61 -23.81
C ASP A 5 -18.56 -3.29 -23.10
N ASN A 6 -18.56 -2.35 -22.15
CA ASN A 6 -17.35 -2.03 -21.39
C ASN A 6 -17.10 -3.11 -20.31
N PRO A 7 -16.03 -3.91 -20.45
CA PRO A 7 -15.73 -5.01 -19.53
C PRO A 7 -15.36 -4.57 -18.10
N PHE A 8 -15.09 -3.27 -17.90
CA PHE A 8 -14.74 -2.71 -16.59
C PHE A 8 -15.91 -1.96 -15.94
N ARG A 9 -17.14 -2.10 -16.49
CA ARG A 9 -18.33 -1.47 -15.92
C ARG A 9 -18.78 -2.22 -14.66
N PRO A 10 -19.13 -1.53 -13.54
CA PRO A 10 -19.66 -2.18 -12.35
C PRO A 10 -20.93 -2.98 -12.67
N SER A 11 -21.12 -4.11 -11.99
CA SER A 11 -22.35 -4.89 -12.10
C SER A 11 -23.57 -4.02 -11.77
N LYS A 12 -24.76 -4.39 -12.30
CA LYS A 12 -26.00 -3.61 -12.09
C LYS A 12 -26.34 -3.42 -10.61
N GLU A 13 -25.91 -4.31 -9.74
CA GLU A 13 -26.06 -4.20 -8.27
C GLU A 13 -25.26 -3.04 -7.66
N LEU A 14 -24.23 -2.54 -8.37
CA LEU A 14 -23.42 -1.39 -7.98
C LEU A 14 -23.78 -0.10 -8.72
N GLN A 15 -24.72 -0.18 -9.69
CA GLN A 15 -25.21 0.99 -10.40
C GLN A 15 -26.34 1.63 -9.60
N VAL A 16 -26.19 2.91 -9.30
CA VAL A 16 -27.28 3.75 -8.82
C VAL A 16 -28.19 3.99 -10.02
N GLU A 17 -29.30 3.27 -10.11
CA GLU A 17 -30.35 3.58 -11.10
C GLU A 17 -30.99 4.90 -10.72
N ASP A 18 -30.88 5.86 -11.63
CA ASP A 18 -31.60 7.13 -11.59
C ASP A 18 -32.99 6.90 -12.20
N THR A 19 -33.89 6.29 -11.39
CA THR A 19 -35.30 6.16 -11.77
C THR A 19 -36.11 7.27 -11.14
N GLY A 20 -36.07 8.43 -11.80
CA GLY A 20 -37.12 9.42 -11.62
C GLY A 20 -38.43 8.92 -12.26
N LYS A 21 -39.37 8.43 -11.46
CA LYS A 21 -40.80 8.42 -11.76
C LYS A 21 -41.58 8.64 -10.48
N ASP A 22 -42.29 9.78 -10.50
CA ASP A 22 -43.32 10.15 -9.55
C ASP A 22 -44.43 9.11 -9.54
N GLU A 23 -44.70 8.51 -8.38
CA GLU A 23 -46.01 7.95 -8.03
C GLU A 23 -46.35 8.38 -6.61
N GLN A 24 -47.53 9.03 -6.48
CA GLN A 24 -48.11 9.52 -5.23
C GLN A 24 -48.51 8.38 -4.31
N PRO A 25 -48.44 8.56 -2.99
CA PRO A 25 -48.85 7.53 -2.02
C PRO A 25 -50.38 7.50 -1.85
N LYS A 26 -50.97 6.33 -1.98
CA LYS A 26 -52.30 6.02 -1.47
C LYS A 26 -52.20 5.64 0.01
N GLU A 27 -52.97 6.37 0.84
CA GLU A 27 -53.23 6.02 2.23
C GLU A 27 -53.96 4.68 2.31
N ASP A 28 -53.45 3.77 3.12
CA ASP A 28 -54.23 2.66 3.65
C ASP A 28 -53.93 2.42 5.14
N LYS A 29 -55.04 2.15 5.85
CA LYS A 29 -55.22 2.25 7.29
C LYS A 29 -54.53 1.13 8.09
N MET A 30 -53.98 1.51 9.21
CA MET A 30 -53.42 0.65 10.26
C MET A 30 -54.45 -0.32 10.88
N ALA A 31 -54.07 -1.59 11.06
CA ALA A 31 -54.60 -2.50 12.07
C ALA A 31 -53.47 -3.09 12.91
N PRO A 32 -53.66 -3.37 14.21
CA PRO A 32 -52.61 -3.64 15.17
C PRO A 32 -52.06 -5.11 15.11
N PRO A 33 -50.87 -5.40 15.63
CA PRO A 33 -50.21 -6.68 15.52
C PRO A 33 -50.71 -7.71 16.54
N THR A 34 -51.05 -8.89 16.10
CA THR A 34 -51.30 -10.06 16.93
C THR A 34 -50.03 -10.90 17.13
N ALA A 35 -49.86 -11.37 18.36
CA ALA A 35 -48.71 -12.13 18.83
C ALA A 35 -48.60 -13.51 18.20
N ARG A 36 -47.36 -13.94 17.91
CA ARG A 36 -47.03 -15.33 17.47
C ARG A 36 -46.75 -16.24 18.68
N PRO A 37 -47.23 -17.52 18.67
CA PRO A 37 -46.83 -18.54 19.64
C PRO A 37 -45.50 -19.23 19.23
N PRO A 38 -44.81 -19.92 20.19
CA PRO A 38 -43.49 -20.54 19.96
C PRO A 38 -43.55 -21.86 19.21
N PRO A 39 -42.43 -22.30 18.56
CA PRO A 39 -42.40 -23.51 17.75
C PRO A 39 -42.26 -24.78 18.57
N THR A 40 -43.09 -25.78 18.25
CA THR A 40 -43.00 -27.19 18.70
C THR A 40 -42.11 -27.99 17.75
N GLY A 41 -41.31 -28.88 18.32
CA GLY A 41 -40.31 -29.71 17.65
C GLY A 41 -40.85 -30.88 16.77
N PRO A 42 -39.99 -31.60 16.10
CA PRO A 42 -40.32 -32.39 14.93
C PRO A 42 -40.78 -33.82 15.24
N GLN A 43 -41.78 -34.30 14.48
CA GLN A 43 -42.15 -35.71 14.41
C GLN A 43 -41.55 -36.41 13.19
N SER A 44 -41.12 -37.63 13.43
CA SER A 44 -40.50 -38.60 12.54
C SER A 44 -41.48 -39.24 11.55
N THR A 45 -41.04 -39.50 10.28
CA THR A 45 -41.49 -40.66 9.50
C THR A 45 -40.37 -41.12 8.54
N THR A 46 -39.96 -42.36 8.71
CA THR A 46 -39.19 -43.23 7.80
C THR A 46 -40.17 -43.94 6.83
N PRO A 47 -39.79 -44.80 5.83
CA PRO A 47 -38.45 -45.23 5.39
C PRO A 47 -38.29 -45.36 3.84
N ASN A 48 -37.08 -45.53 3.34
CA ASN A 48 -36.83 -46.65 2.40
C ASN A 48 -35.31 -46.98 2.25
N LYS A 49 -35.12 -48.30 2.23
CA LYS A 49 -33.90 -49.08 2.27
C LYS A 49 -33.12 -49.05 0.95
N PHE A 50 -31.78 -48.96 1.01
CA PHE A 50 -30.92 -49.89 0.24
C PHE A 50 -29.64 -50.15 1.05
N SER A 51 -29.42 -51.45 1.29
CA SER A 51 -28.31 -52.03 2.03
C SER A 51 -27.15 -52.40 1.11
N PHE A 52 -25.90 -52.08 1.52
CA PHE A 52 -24.77 -52.96 1.22
C PHE A 52 -23.86 -53.07 2.44
N SER A 53 -23.68 -54.32 2.82
CA SER A 53 -22.89 -54.80 3.95
C SER A 53 -21.46 -55.03 3.55
N MET A 54 -20.47 -54.55 4.35
CA MET A 54 -19.23 -55.30 4.58
C MET A 54 -18.71 -55.05 6.01
N LYS A 55 -18.57 -56.15 6.72
CA LYS A 55 -17.98 -56.28 8.04
C LYS A 55 -16.47 -56.01 7.99
N ASN A 56 -15.91 -55.27 8.95
CA ASN A 56 -14.83 -55.82 9.78
C ASN A 56 -14.62 -54.92 11.02
N ALA A 57 -14.63 -55.61 12.15
CA ALA A 57 -14.43 -55.06 13.47
C ALA A 57 -12.95 -54.79 13.78
N ALA A 58 -12.66 -53.63 14.37
CA ALA A 58 -11.45 -53.43 15.16
C ALA A 58 -11.82 -52.62 16.40
N LYS A 59 -11.35 -53.10 17.54
CA LYS A 59 -11.60 -52.67 18.93
C LYS A 59 -11.10 -51.21 19.18
N PRO A 60 -11.69 -50.51 20.17
CA PRO A 60 -11.25 -49.16 20.51
C PRO A 60 -9.95 -49.24 21.34
N VAL A 61 -8.95 -48.47 20.88
CA VAL A 61 -7.70 -48.17 21.63
C VAL A 61 -7.96 -46.91 22.45
N VAL A 62 -7.76 -47.03 23.76
CA VAL A 62 -7.83 -45.95 24.74
C VAL A 62 -6.74 -44.93 24.43
N ALA A 63 -7.09 -43.69 24.14
CA ALA A 63 -6.16 -42.61 23.92
C ALA A 63 -5.62 -42.06 25.26
N ALA A 64 -4.32 -41.99 25.39
CA ALA A 64 -3.63 -41.30 26.48
C ALA A 64 -3.83 -39.77 26.43
N PRO A 65 -3.84 -39.06 27.57
CA PRO A 65 -4.12 -37.63 27.60
C PRO A 65 -2.98 -36.82 26.98
N ARG A 66 -3.32 -35.88 26.10
CA ARG A 66 -2.40 -34.85 25.57
C ARG A 66 -2.08 -33.83 26.66
N PRO A 67 -0.84 -33.35 26.76
CA PRO A 67 -0.51 -32.26 27.68
C PRO A 67 -1.11 -30.93 27.17
N GLU A 68 -1.88 -30.27 28.02
CA GLU A 68 -2.40 -28.91 27.79
C GLU A 68 -1.26 -27.90 27.89
N ILE A 69 -0.84 -27.32 26.76
CA ILE A 69 0.02 -26.15 26.68
C ILE A 69 -0.75 -25.06 25.90
N SER A 70 -1.81 -24.54 26.49
CA SER A 70 -2.57 -23.50 25.81
C SER A 70 -3.31 -22.50 26.72
N SER A 71 -3.08 -22.50 28.04
CA SER A 71 -3.84 -21.63 28.95
C SER A 71 -3.05 -20.55 29.67
N LYS A 72 -1.80 -20.23 29.26
CA LYS A 72 -0.98 -19.22 29.96
C LYS A 72 -0.87 -17.85 29.29
N PHE A 73 -1.53 -17.60 28.17
CA PHE A 73 -1.39 -16.32 27.44
C PHE A 73 -2.64 -15.46 27.33
N ASN A 74 -3.75 -15.82 27.97
CA ASN A 74 -5.00 -15.04 27.95
C ASN A 74 -5.54 -14.76 29.34
N ALA A 75 -4.74 -14.14 30.24
CA ALA A 75 -5.25 -13.51 31.45
C ALA A 75 -5.06 -11.99 31.36
N PRO A 76 -6.09 -11.18 31.64
CA PRO A 76 -5.93 -9.72 31.74
C PRO A 76 -5.10 -9.38 32.98
N PRO A 77 -4.30 -8.30 32.96
CA PRO A 77 -3.47 -7.91 34.07
C PRO A 77 -4.34 -7.49 35.26
N ALA A 78 -4.09 -8.12 36.39
CA ALA A 78 -4.73 -7.75 37.67
C ALA A 78 -4.38 -6.31 38.06
N SER A 79 -5.40 -5.57 38.48
CA SER A 79 -5.30 -4.24 39.07
C SER A 79 -4.38 -4.27 40.31
N ARG A 80 -3.28 -3.51 40.25
CA ARG A 80 -2.46 -3.21 41.44
C ARG A 80 -2.87 -1.86 41.98
N GLU A 81 -3.33 -1.84 43.22
CA GLU A 81 -3.51 -0.65 44.05
C GLU A 81 -2.16 0.04 44.32
N PRO A 82 -2.13 1.38 44.47
CA PRO A 82 -0.90 2.12 44.73
C PRO A 82 -0.45 2.01 46.18
N PRO A 83 0.83 1.81 46.52
CA PRO A 83 1.31 1.87 47.88
C PRO A 83 1.49 3.31 48.35
N THR A 84 1.04 3.53 49.56
CA THR A 84 1.19 4.75 50.40
C THR A 84 2.67 4.98 50.74
N LYS A 85 3.06 6.28 50.79
CA LYS A 85 4.38 6.81 51.23
C LYS A 85 4.59 6.65 52.73
N PRO A 86 5.80 6.97 53.35
CA PRO A 86 7.10 7.39 52.84
C PRO A 86 8.31 6.74 53.61
N ALA A 87 9.51 6.75 53.03
CA ALA A 87 10.76 6.87 53.84
C ALA A 87 12.00 7.23 53.01
N ALA A 88 12.59 8.35 53.43
CA ALA A 88 14.03 8.68 53.56
C ALA A 88 14.97 8.61 52.34
N GLN A 89 15.43 9.81 52.07
CA GLN A 89 16.60 10.20 51.26
C GLN A 89 17.87 9.40 51.57
N LYS A 90 18.56 8.96 50.49
CA LYS A 90 20.05 8.80 50.54
C LYS A 90 20.63 9.41 49.25
N ALA A 91 21.56 10.33 49.46
CA ALA A 91 22.33 11.05 48.44
C ALA A 91 23.32 10.11 47.68
N PRO A 92 23.68 10.45 46.44
CA PRO A 92 24.69 9.70 45.68
C PRO A 92 26.12 10.05 46.12
N PRO A 93 27.11 9.14 45.95
CA PRO A 93 28.47 9.35 46.40
C PRO A 93 29.25 10.30 45.48
N THR A 94 29.96 11.20 46.13
CA THR A 94 30.96 12.13 45.60
C THR A 94 32.19 11.43 45.04
N ARG A 95 32.68 11.90 43.92
CA ARG A 95 33.91 11.53 43.24
C ARG A 95 35.07 12.32 43.84
N PRO A 96 36.26 11.75 44.13
CA PRO A 96 37.38 12.50 44.66
C PRO A 96 38.10 13.33 43.60
N GLU A 97 38.46 14.55 44.00
CA GLU A 97 39.35 15.46 43.33
C GLU A 97 40.76 14.89 43.25
N ARG A 98 41.40 15.08 42.12
CA ARG A 98 42.88 15.11 42.03
C ARG A 98 43.28 16.33 41.18
N ASP A 99 43.86 17.29 41.88
CA ASP A 99 44.66 18.37 41.31
C ASP A 99 45.78 17.84 40.42
N ARG A 100 46.02 18.55 39.33
CA ARG A 100 47.35 19.02 38.91
C ARG A 100 47.26 19.88 37.65
N ASP A 101 47.65 21.13 37.87
CA ASP A 101 48.04 22.08 36.91
C ASP A 101 48.94 21.55 35.79
N ARG A 102 48.70 21.97 34.56
CA ARG A 102 49.72 22.43 33.61
C ARG A 102 49.10 23.09 32.39
N ASP A 103 49.44 24.36 32.28
CA ASP A 103 49.34 25.18 31.10
C ASP A 103 49.66 24.48 29.79
N ARG A 104 48.88 24.75 28.75
CA ARG A 104 49.35 25.16 27.43
C ARG A 104 48.20 25.51 26.50
N ASP A 105 48.07 26.77 26.30
CA ASP A 105 47.68 27.52 25.11
C ASP A 105 47.57 26.70 23.81
N ARG A 106 46.37 26.61 23.21
CA ARG A 106 46.17 26.48 21.77
C ARG A 106 44.75 26.93 21.39
N GLY A 107 44.79 27.96 20.57
CA GLY A 107 43.76 28.81 20.07
C GLY A 107 42.53 28.10 19.45
N ILE A 108 41.42 28.75 19.68
CA ILE A 108 40.12 28.54 19.02
C ILE A 108 40.19 29.16 17.62
N PRO A 109 39.83 28.48 16.54
CA PRO A 109 39.62 29.16 15.27
C PRO A 109 38.26 29.84 15.26
N LYS A 110 38.24 31.13 15.37
CA LYS A 110 37.15 32.02 14.93
C LYS A 110 37.22 32.10 13.41
N ASN A 111 36.23 31.71 12.68
CA ASN A 111 35.91 32.26 11.36
C ASN A 111 34.45 31.92 11.00
N ALA A 112 33.60 32.88 11.31
CA ALA A 112 32.37 33.11 10.55
C ALA A 112 32.64 34.25 9.57
N PRO A 113 32.20 34.17 8.32
CA PRO A 113 32.43 35.28 7.36
C PRO A 113 31.33 36.33 7.52
N THR A 114 31.74 37.52 7.88
CA THR A 114 30.99 38.78 7.74
C THR A 114 31.47 39.52 6.50
N GLU A 115 30.54 39.94 5.67
CA GLU A 115 30.45 40.97 4.65
C GLU A 115 31.68 41.43 3.81
N PRO A 116 31.44 41.87 2.54
CA PRO A 116 32.49 42.18 1.57
C PRO A 116 33.10 43.57 1.78
N ALA A 117 34.39 43.58 1.98
CA ALA A 117 35.17 44.82 2.01
C ALA A 117 35.52 45.31 0.60
N SER A 118 35.05 46.50 0.29
CA SER A 118 35.52 47.34 -0.80
C SER A 118 36.96 47.84 -0.54
N ALA A 119 37.71 47.99 -1.63
CA ALA A 119 38.90 48.76 -1.78
C ALA A 119 40.17 48.29 -1.04
N ARG A 120 41.11 47.72 -1.78
CA ARG A 120 42.55 47.90 -1.55
C ARG A 120 43.30 48.15 -2.86
N SER A 121 43.89 49.29 -2.90
CA SER A 121 44.80 49.84 -3.88
C SER A 121 46.02 48.93 -4.10
N ARG A 122 46.48 48.78 -5.34
CA ARG A 122 47.78 48.21 -5.70
C ARG A 122 48.76 49.33 -5.98
N PRO A 123 50.00 49.27 -5.53
CA PRO A 123 51.07 50.22 -5.96
C PRO A 123 51.85 49.63 -7.13
N GLY A 124 52.16 50.53 -8.07
CA GLY A 124 53.41 50.63 -8.81
C GLY A 124 53.62 49.70 -10.01
N VAL A 125 53.46 50.26 -11.21
CA VAL A 125 54.14 49.82 -12.44
C VAL A 125 54.72 51.02 -13.12
N PRO A 126 55.99 50.96 -13.66
CA PRO A 126 56.74 52.09 -14.12
C PRO A 126 56.33 52.60 -15.48
N THR A 127 56.53 53.91 -15.64
CA THR A 127 56.23 54.75 -16.80
C THR A 127 57.12 54.48 -18.00
N GLY A 128 56.54 54.40 -19.18
CA GLY A 128 57.18 54.57 -20.49
C GLY A 128 56.31 55.51 -21.35
N PRO A 129 56.88 56.19 -22.37
CA PRO A 129 56.46 57.52 -22.74
C PRO A 129 55.28 57.66 -23.68
N SER A 130 54.65 58.78 -23.51
CA SER A 130 53.47 59.35 -24.14
C SER A 130 53.41 59.29 -25.66
N ASP A 131 52.22 58.88 -26.17
CA ASP A 131 51.80 59.31 -27.49
C ASP A 131 50.43 60.01 -27.39
N ARG A 132 50.32 61.22 -27.90
CA ARG A 132 49.15 62.07 -27.88
C ARG A 132 48.13 61.56 -28.89
N ARG A 133 47.03 61.06 -28.42
CA ARG A 133 45.79 60.99 -29.19
C ARG A 133 44.66 61.70 -28.43
N GLN A 134 43.89 62.48 -29.15
CA GLN A 134 42.77 63.32 -28.69
C GLN A 134 41.63 62.44 -28.07
N PRO A 135 40.88 62.91 -27.07
CA PRO A 135 39.77 62.17 -26.49
C PRO A 135 38.57 62.24 -27.39
N GLU A 136 38.11 61.04 -27.82
CA GLU A 136 36.78 60.91 -28.37
C GLU A 136 35.73 61.08 -27.24
N PRO A 137 34.50 61.61 -27.56
CA PRO A 137 33.47 61.84 -26.56
C PRO A 137 32.94 60.51 -26.02
N SER A 138 33.02 60.37 -24.71
CA SER A 138 32.50 59.22 -23.96
C SER A 138 31.00 59.00 -24.24
N ARG A 139 30.66 57.93 -24.96
CA ARG A 139 29.30 57.44 -25.00
C ARG A 139 28.93 56.95 -23.60
N GLN A 140 28.04 57.68 -22.95
CA GLN A 140 27.38 57.19 -21.74
C GLN A 140 26.65 55.86 -22.05
N PRO A 141 26.80 54.79 -21.23
CA PRO A 141 26.01 53.59 -21.42
C PRO A 141 24.55 53.92 -21.14
N ASP A 142 23.74 53.69 -22.14
CA ASP A 142 22.26 53.81 -22.09
C ASP A 142 21.75 52.81 -21.05
N VAL A 143 21.54 53.27 -19.82
CA VAL A 143 20.99 52.47 -18.71
C VAL A 143 19.45 52.46 -18.89
N THR A 144 18.98 51.72 -19.91
CA THR A 144 17.57 51.36 -19.94
C THR A 144 17.29 50.40 -18.78
N PRO A 145 16.34 50.72 -17.89
CA PRO A 145 16.02 49.83 -16.80
C PRO A 145 15.51 48.48 -17.36
N ARG A 146 16.25 47.41 -17.09
CA ARG A 146 15.83 46.05 -17.46
C ARG A 146 14.58 45.70 -16.69
N THR A 147 13.42 45.95 -17.30
CA THR A 147 12.13 45.55 -16.74
C THR A 147 12.01 44.02 -16.81
N ARG A 148 12.01 43.36 -15.68
CA ARG A 148 11.75 41.93 -15.56
C ARG A 148 10.22 41.73 -15.56
N LYS A 149 9.69 41.09 -16.59
CA LYS A 149 8.26 40.66 -16.60
C LYS A 149 8.02 39.67 -15.48
N VAL A 150 7.42 40.09 -14.37
CA VAL A 150 6.99 39.22 -13.27
C VAL A 150 5.58 38.76 -13.57
N LYS A 151 5.37 37.45 -13.75
CA LYS A 151 4.03 36.87 -13.83
C LYS A 151 3.35 37.01 -12.47
N LYS A 152 2.45 37.99 -12.33
CA LYS A 152 1.60 38.11 -11.12
C LYS A 152 0.42 37.16 -11.29
N ILE A 153 0.40 36.06 -10.51
CA ILE A 153 -0.75 35.16 -10.46
C ILE A 153 -1.81 35.81 -9.58
N VAL A 154 -2.85 36.32 -10.21
CA VAL A 154 -4.03 36.84 -9.51
C VAL A 154 -5.03 35.71 -9.34
N LYS A 155 -5.23 35.27 -8.10
CA LYS A 155 -6.32 34.35 -7.76
C LYS A 155 -7.63 35.12 -7.78
N ARG A 156 -8.51 34.79 -8.74
CA ARG A 156 -9.90 35.28 -8.77
C ARG A 156 -10.79 34.21 -8.14
N LEU A 157 -11.73 34.61 -7.31
CA LEU A 157 -12.80 33.72 -6.86
C LEU A 157 -13.60 33.31 -8.10
N LYS A 158 -13.68 32.01 -8.35
CA LYS A 158 -14.52 31.47 -9.40
C LYS A 158 -15.98 31.53 -8.93
N GLU A 159 -16.87 31.98 -9.79
CA GLU A 159 -18.30 31.96 -9.50
C GLU A 159 -18.73 30.55 -9.13
N LYS A 160 -19.56 30.44 -8.08
CA LYS A 160 -20.10 29.15 -7.68
C LYS A 160 -21.10 28.69 -8.74
N PRO A 161 -20.97 27.48 -9.29
CA PRO A 161 -21.95 26.96 -10.21
C PRO A 161 -23.32 26.81 -9.52
N ILE A 162 -24.39 27.04 -10.27
CA ILE A 162 -25.77 26.78 -9.82
C ILE A 162 -25.89 25.25 -9.69
N LEU A 163 -26.22 24.77 -8.50
CA LEU A 163 -26.40 23.36 -8.21
C LEU A 163 -27.86 22.95 -8.47
N PRO A 164 -28.11 21.73 -8.95
CA PRO A 164 -29.43 21.11 -8.95
C PRO A 164 -30.02 21.08 -7.53
N SER A 165 -31.34 21.10 -7.42
CA SER A 165 -32.06 21.20 -6.15
C SER A 165 -31.68 20.11 -5.12
N ASP A 166 -31.49 18.89 -5.61
CA ASP A 166 -31.06 17.70 -4.84
C ASP A 166 -29.64 17.84 -4.25
N LEU A 167 -28.73 18.47 -5.01
CA LEU A 167 -27.35 18.72 -4.57
C LEU A 167 -27.17 20.05 -3.84
N ALA A 168 -28.09 21.02 -4.04
CA ALA A 168 -28.07 22.32 -3.35
C ALA A 168 -28.23 22.17 -1.84
N ALA A 169 -28.99 21.16 -1.39
CA ALA A 169 -29.17 20.83 0.04
C ALA A 169 -27.95 20.14 0.67
N SER A 170 -26.93 19.72 -0.11
CA SER A 170 -25.74 19.07 0.42
C SER A 170 -24.95 20.03 1.30
N LYS A 171 -24.69 19.62 2.56
CA LYS A 171 -23.84 20.35 3.50
C LYS A 171 -22.35 20.20 3.20
N SER A 172 -21.98 19.27 2.31
CA SER A 172 -20.60 18.95 1.92
C SER A 172 -20.36 19.20 0.44
N VAL A 173 -19.12 19.52 0.08
CA VAL A 173 -18.66 19.56 -1.32
C VAL A 173 -18.74 18.17 -1.96
N PHE A 174 -18.70 17.11 -1.18
CA PHE A 174 -18.77 15.73 -1.62
C PHE A 174 -20.09 15.11 -1.13
N PHE A 175 -21.08 15.07 -2.01
CA PHE A 175 -22.35 14.41 -1.74
C PHE A 175 -22.12 12.90 -1.57
N ARG A 176 -22.74 12.33 -0.53
CA ARG A 176 -22.79 10.89 -0.25
C ARG A 176 -24.23 10.50 0.01
N LYS A 177 -24.64 9.35 -0.47
CA LYS A 177 -25.92 8.77 -0.08
C LYS A 177 -25.91 8.44 1.41
N PRO A 178 -27.01 8.64 2.15
CA PRO A 178 -27.08 8.37 3.57
C PRO A 178 -26.93 6.88 3.90
N GLY A 179 -26.57 6.58 5.14
CA GLY A 179 -26.40 5.21 5.63
C GLY A 179 -25.17 4.50 5.06
N ASN A 180 -25.32 3.23 4.74
CA ASN A 180 -24.25 2.37 4.21
C ASN A 180 -24.22 2.28 2.66
N GLU A 181 -25.16 2.90 1.96
CA GLU A 181 -25.28 2.82 0.49
C GLU A 181 -24.03 3.35 -0.25
N SER A 182 -23.34 4.30 0.34
CA SER A 182 -22.12 4.85 -0.22
C SER A 182 -20.84 4.16 0.24
N VAL A 183 -20.93 3.15 1.13
CA VAL A 183 -19.73 2.42 1.61
C VAL A 183 -19.28 1.43 0.55
N VAL A 184 -18.09 1.66 -0.01
CA VAL A 184 -17.46 0.78 -1.02
C VAL A 184 -16.38 -0.10 -0.44
N GLY A 185 -15.93 0.17 0.78
CA GLY A 185 -14.94 -0.65 1.47
C GLY A 185 -14.92 -0.39 2.96
N SER A 186 -14.61 -1.42 3.74
CA SER A 186 -14.41 -1.32 5.19
C SER A 186 -13.27 -2.25 5.58
N GLY A 187 -12.29 -1.76 6.30
CA GLY A 187 -11.12 -2.52 6.72
C GLY A 187 -10.46 -1.95 7.96
N THR A 188 -9.28 -2.44 8.27
CA THR A 188 -8.47 -2.04 9.44
C THR A 188 -8.21 -0.53 9.48
N TYR A 189 -8.08 0.09 8.32
CA TYR A 189 -7.75 1.52 8.17
C TYR A 189 -8.97 2.46 8.18
N GLY A 190 -10.19 1.93 8.28
CA GLY A 190 -11.43 2.70 8.29
C GLY A 190 -12.42 2.34 7.19
N LYS A 191 -13.41 3.20 6.98
CA LYS A 191 -14.43 3.05 5.94
C LYS A 191 -14.08 3.92 4.73
N VAL A 192 -14.33 3.41 3.54
CA VAL A 192 -14.21 4.13 2.27
C VAL A 192 -15.60 4.33 1.70
N PHE A 193 -15.92 5.56 1.31
CA PHE A 193 -17.22 5.93 0.76
C PHE A 193 -17.07 6.40 -0.69
N LYS A 194 -18.01 6.03 -1.54
CA LYS A 194 -18.20 6.63 -2.85
C LYS A 194 -18.89 7.99 -2.66
N GLY A 195 -18.31 9.03 -3.23
CA GLY A 195 -18.84 10.38 -3.18
C GLY A 195 -18.90 11.02 -4.57
N LEU A 196 -19.72 12.05 -4.70
CA LEU A 196 -19.83 12.89 -5.88
C LEU A 196 -19.40 14.32 -5.52
N ASN A 197 -18.40 14.87 -6.19
CA ASN A 197 -18.09 16.28 -6.06
C ASN A 197 -19.22 17.10 -6.70
N VAL A 198 -19.96 17.87 -5.89
CA VAL A 198 -21.18 18.57 -6.32
C VAL A 198 -20.92 19.63 -7.41
N TYR A 199 -19.70 20.17 -7.49
CA TYR A 199 -19.33 21.19 -8.47
C TYR A 199 -18.76 20.59 -9.76
N THR A 200 -17.85 19.62 -9.66
CA THR A 200 -17.20 19.03 -10.84
C THR A 200 -17.94 17.85 -11.41
N LYS A 201 -18.95 17.33 -10.70
CA LYS A 201 -19.68 16.10 -11.02
C LYS A 201 -18.78 14.85 -11.17
N LYS A 202 -17.57 14.90 -10.65
CA LYS A 202 -16.64 13.77 -10.65
C LYS A 202 -16.85 12.89 -9.43
N LEU A 203 -16.82 11.58 -9.65
CA LEU A 203 -16.82 10.61 -8.57
C LEU A 203 -15.49 10.65 -7.81
N VAL A 204 -15.56 10.46 -6.50
CA VAL A 204 -14.41 10.41 -5.60
C VAL A 204 -14.56 9.26 -4.61
N ALA A 205 -13.43 8.76 -4.10
CA ALA A 205 -13.39 7.83 -2.98
C ALA A 205 -12.95 8.60 -1.72
N LEU A 206 -13.75 8.52 -0.67
CA LEU A 206 -13.53 9.22 0.59
C LEU A 206 -13.11 8.20 1.65
N LYS A 207 -11.81 8.11 1.93
CA LYS A 207 -11.27 7.24 2.98
C LYS A 207 -11.33 7.98 4.30
N LYS A 208 -12.23 7.55 5.20
CA LYS A 208 -12.33 8.09 6.57
C LYS A 208 -11.11 7.67 7.37
N ILE A 209 -10.43 8.65 7.97
CA ILE A 209 -9.28 8.38 8.85
C ILE A 209 -9.83 7.93 10.20
N ARG A 210 -9.36 6.78 10.67
CA ARG A 210 -9.76 6.25 11.98
C ARG A 210 -9.03 7.02 13.07
N MET A 211 -9.79 7.70 13.92
CA MET A 211 -9.28 8.48 15.06
C MET A 211 -9.40 7.75 16.40
N GLU A 212 -10.12 6.61 16.42
CA GLU A 212 -10.39 5.85 17.64
C GLU A 212 -9.12 5.21 18.18
N GLY A 213 -8.86 5.40 19.48
CA GLY A 213 -7.69 4.83 20.17
C GLY A 213 -6.43 5.68 20.12
N GLU A 214 -6.44 6.82 19.41
CA GLU A 214 -5.30 7.74 19.38
C GLU A 214 -5.34 8.68 20.59
N ARG A 215 -4.31 8.60 21.43
CA ARG A 215 -4.20 9.45 22.64
C ARG A 215 -3.69 10.86 22.32
N ASP A 216 -2.92 11.01 21.26
CA ASP A 216 -2.19 12.23 20.90
C ASP A 216 -2.85 13.01 19.74
N GLY A 217 -4.14 12.78 19.49
CA GLY A 217 -4.93 13.51 18.50
C GLY A 217 -4.91 12.83 17.11
N PHE A 218 -4.08 13.26 16.16
CA PHE A 218 -4.14 12.75 14.79
C PHE A 218 -3.17 11.56 14.56
N PRO A 219 -3.61 10.45 13.92
CA PRO A 219 -2.78 9.26 13.73
C PRO A 219 -1.49 9.54 12.94
N VAL A 220 -0.34 9.18 13.50
CA VAL A 220 0.98 9.33 12.83
C VAL A 220 1.02 8.55 11.52
N THR A 221 0.35 7.40 11.46
CA THR A 221 0.22 6.58 10.24
C THR A 221 -0.49 7.35 9.13
N ALA A 222 -1.60 8.04 9.45
CA ALA A 222 -2.33 8.85 8.47
C ALA A 222 -1.52 10.08 8.01
N VAL A 223 -0.79 10.75 8.93
CA VAL A 223 0.13 11.85 8.54
C VAL A 223 1.19 11.35 7.57
N ARG A 224 1.76 10.18 7.84
CA ARG A 224 2.77 9.55 6.98
C ARG A 224 2.19 9.22 5.60
N GLU A 225 1.02 8.59 5.55
CA GLU A 225 0.32 8.24 4.31
C GLU A 225 0.03 9.51 3.48
N ILE A 226 -0.54 10.55 4.09
CA ILE A 226 -0.82 11.83 3.43
C ILE A 226 0.46 12.48 2.88
N LYS A 227 1.52 12.57 3.70
CA LYS A 227 2.80 13.16 3.29
C LYS A 227 3.41 12.41 2.11
N LEU A 228 3.37 11.09 2.15
CA LEU A 228 3.89 10.23 1.10
C LEU A 228 3.06 10.41 -0.18
N LEU A 229 1.74 10.26 -0.14
CA LEU A 229 0.86 10.37 -1.31
C LEU A 229 0.94 11.77 -1.96
N ARG A 230 1.09 12.83 -1.19
CA ARG A 230 1.28 14.19 -1.74
C ARG A 230 2.61 14.38 -2.49
N SER A 231 3.59 13.52 -2.25
CA SER A 231 4.89 13.54 -2.97
C SER A 231 4.89 12.65 -4.22
N LEU A 232 3.86 11.82 -4.41
CA LEU A 232 3.75 10.89 -5.52
C LEU A 232 2.80 11.44 -6.60
N SER A 233 3.22 11.33 -7.86
CA SER A 233 2.40 11.68 -9.02
C SER A 233 2.78 10.78 -10.19
N HIS A 234 1.97 9.75 -10.45
CA HIS A 234 2.20 8.76 -11.51
C HIS A 234 0.87 8.18 -12.00
N LYS A 235 0.80 7.81 -13.29
CA LYS A 235 -0.43 7.24 -13.89
C LYS A 235 -0.92 5.98 -13.17
N ASN A 236 0.01 5.17 -12.64
CA ASN A 236 -0.29 3.90 -11.97
C ASN A 236 -0.26 3.99 -10.42
N ILE A 237 -0.36 5.18 -9.87
CA ILE A 237 -0.51 5.43 -8.43
C ILE A 237 -1.81 6.19 -8.20
N VAL A 238 -2.61 5.75 -7.23
CA VAL A 238 -3.84 6.45 -6.85
C VAL A 238 -3.52 7.86 -6.38
N GLN A 239 -4.24 8.85 -6.91
CA GLN A 239 -3.98 10.25 -6.60
C GLN A 239 -4.78 10.72 -5.39
N LEU A 240 -4.10 11.20 -4.36
CA LEU A 240 -4.70 11.97 -3.28
C LEU A 240 -5.01 13.38 -3.78
N GLN A 241 -6.29 13.71 -3.93
CA GLN A 241 -6.73 15.03 -4.41
C GLN A 241 -6.65 16.07 -3.29
N GLU A 242 -7.23 15.76 -2.12
CA GLU A 242 -7.23 16.64 -0.95
C GLU A 242 -7.47 15.86 0.34
N VAL A 243 -7.33 16.56 1.46
CA VAL A 243 -7.74 16.10 2.80
C VAL A 243 -8.78 17.08 3.31
N MET A 244 -9.90 16.58 3.80
CA MET A 244 -11.00 17.40 4.32
C MET A 244 -11.42 16.97 5.72
N VAL A 245 -12.06 17.89 6.43
CA VAL A 245 -12.71 17.66 7.71
C VAL A 245 -14.20 17.94 7.56
N GLU A 246 -15.03 17.01 7.98
CA GLU A 246 -16.49 17.14 7.97
C GLU A 246 -17.05 16.53 9.26
N ALA A 247 -17.80 17.30 10.05
CA ALA A 247 -18.43 16.86 11.29
C ALA A 247 -17.46 16.12 12.25
N ASN A 248 -16.27 16.68 12.47
CA ASN A 248 -15.14 16.13 13.25
C ASN A 248 -14.48 14.87 12.68
N ASP A 249 -14.94 14.38 11.54
CA ASP A 249 -14.28 13.27 10.83
C ASP A 249 -13.30 13.83 9.79
N CYS A 250 -12.11 13.22 9.72
CA CYS A 250 -11.13 13.52 8.68
C CYS A 250 -11.21 12.50 7.53
N PHE A 251 -11.15 13.00 6.31
CA PHE A 251 -11.18 12.16 5.11
C PHE A 251 -10.03 12.48 4.18
N MET A 252 -9.44 11.44 3.62
CA MET A 252 -8.60 11.54 2.42
C MET A 252 -9.50 11.37 1.20
N VAL A 253 -9.41 12.31 0.26
CA VAL A 253 -10.20 12.34 -0.97
C VAL A 253 -9.33 11.85 -2.12
N PHE A 254 -9.72 10.73 -2.73
CA PHE A 254 -9.03 10.12 -3.86
C PHE A 254 -9.88 10.19 -5.13
N GLU A 255 -9.25 10.02 -6.28
CA GLU A 255 -9.96 9.66 -7.49
C GLU A 255 -10.73 8.34 -7.27
N TYR A 256 -11.90 8.20 -7.89
CA TYR A 256 -12.69 6.97 -7.80
C TYR A 256 -12.35 6.04 -8.96
N LEU A 257 -12.02 4.80 -8.64
CA LEU A 257 -11.87 3.73 -9.61
C LEU A 257 -12.95 2.68 -9.34
N SER A 258 -13.54 2.14 -10.39
CA SER A 258 -14.74 1.31 -10.31
C SER A 258 -14.50 -0.12 -9.84
N HIS A 259 -13.28 -0.65 -10.04
CA HIS A 259 -12.95 -2.04 -9.74
C HIS A 259 -11.67 -2.15 -8.94
N ASP A 260 -11.58 -3.14 -8.07
CA ASP A 260 -10.33 -3.72 -7.63
C ASP A 260 -9.98 -4.93 -8.50
N LEU A 261 -8.70 -5.32 -8.51
CA LEU A 261 -8.24 -6.42 -9.34
C LEU A 261 -8.85 -7.77 -8.92
N THR A 262 -9.14 -7.96 -7.61
CA THR A 262 -9.81 -9.18 -7.12
C THR A 262 -11.20 -9.32 -7.73
N GLY A 263 -12.01 -8.27 -7.69
CA GLY A 263 -13.34 -8.24 -8.30
C GLY A 263 -13.30 -8.45 -9.80
N LEU A 264 -12.32 -7.82 -10.48
CA LEU A 264 -12.14 -7.97 -11.92
C LEU A 264 -11.78 -9.41 -12.32
N LEU A 265 -10.84 -10.04 -11.61
CA LEU A 265 -10.43 -11.43 -11.87
C LEU A 265 -11.54 -12.44 -11.62
N ASN A 266 -12.42 -12.16 -10.65
CA ASN A 266 -13.58 -13.01 -10.29
C ASN A 266 -14.88 -12.59 -10.99
N HIS A 267 -14.80 -11.69 -11.98
CA HIS A 267 -16.00 -11.24 -12.68
C HIS A 267 -16.70 -12.42 -13.39
N PRO A 268 -18.03 -12.58 -13.22
CA PRO A 268 -18.74 -13.80 -13.66
C PRO A 268 -18.79 -13.96 -15.19
N THR A 269 -18.82 -12.86 -15.93
CA THR A 269 -19.01 -12.89 -17.39
C THR A 269 -17.81 -12.37 -18.17
N TYR A 270 -16.89 -11.65 -17.51
CA TYR A 270 -15.74 -11.05 -18.18
C TYR A 270 -14.46 -11.83 -17.93
N THR A 271 -13.70 -12.09 -18.99
CA THR A 271 -12.41 -12.77 -18.92
C THR A 271 -11.34 -11.94 -19.60
N LEU A 272 -10.25 -11.68 -18.88
CA LEU A 272 -9.09 -10.98 -19.42
C LEU A 272 -8.39 -11.82 -20.50
N GLU A 273 -8.23 -11.26 -21.68
CA GLU A 273 -7.40 -11.83 -22.74
C GLU A 273 -5.91 -11.72 -22.40
N PRO A 274 -5.03 -12.51 -23.04
CA PRO A 274 -3.59 -12.48 -22.77
C PRO A 274 -2.96 -11.08 -22.87
N GLY A 275 -3.32 -10.30 -23.91
CA GLY A 275 -2.83 -8.92 -24.08
C GLY A 275 -3.29 -7.98 -22.96
N HIS A 276 -4.53 -8.15 -22.45
CA HIS A 276 -5.04 -7.38 -21.29
C HIS A 276 -4.30 -7.75 -20.00
N LYS A 277 -4.05 -9.06 -19.77
CA LYS A 277 -3.27 -9.51 -18.61
C LYS A 277 -1.86 -8.94 -18.62
N LYS A 278 -1.21 -8.95 -19.79
CA LYS A 278 0.12 -8.36 -20.00
C LYS A 278 0.12 -6.86 -19.73
N HIS A 279 -0.90 -6.13 -20.18
CA HIS A 279 -1.02 -4.70 -19.96
C HIS A 279 -1.22 -4.34 -18.49
N LEU A 280 -2.05 -5.10 -17.75
CA LEU A 280 -2.21 -4.90 -16.30
C LEU A 280 -0.91 -5.21 -15.55
N ALA A 281 -0.22 -6.31 -15.92
CA ALA A 281 1.08 -6.65 -15.34
C ALA A 281 2.12 -5.56 -15.61
N GLN A 282 2.21 -5.05 -16.84
CA GLN A 282 3.14 -3.97 -17.19
C GLN A 282 2.89 -2.73 -16.33
N GLN A 283 1.65 -2.29 -16.19
CA GLN A 283 1.28 -1.14 -15.38
C GLN A 283 1.59 -1.33 -13.88
N LEU A 284 1.43 -2.55 -13.36
CA LEU A 284 1.82 -2.89 -11.99
C LEU A 284 3.31 -2.62 -11.76
N PHE A 285 4.18 -3.09 -12.67
CA PHE A 285 5.62 -2.89 -12.54
C PHE A 285 6.06 -1.46 -12.84
N GLU A 286 5.39 -0.74 -13.75
CA GLU A 286 5.62 0.71 -13.95
C GLU A 286 5.32 1.50 -12.66
N GLY A 287 4.24 1.14 -11.96
CA GLY A 287 3.92 1.73 -10.65
C GLY A 287 4.97 1.39 -9.57
N LEU A 288 5.42 0.14 -9.50
CA LEU A 288 6.45 -0.30 -8.55
C LEU A 288 7.82 0.33 -8.84
N ASP A 289 8.24 0.39 -10.10
CA ASP A 289 9.50 1.03 -10.49
C ASP A 289 9.51 2.51 -10.10
N TYR A 290 8.39 3.21 -10.33
CA TYR A 290 8.22 4.59 -9.89
C TYR A 290 8.39 4.76 -8.39
N LEU A 291 7.82 3.86 -7.56
CA LEU A 291 7.94 3.90 -6.10
C LEU A 291 9.38 3.60 -5.66
N HIS A 292 9.95 2.50 -6.13
CA HIS A 292 11.27 2.02 -5.74
C HIS A 292 12.38 3.01 -6.12
N THR A 293 12.28 3.61 -7.31
CA THR A 293 13.20 4.67 -7.75
C THR A 293 13.20 5.88 -6.81
N ARG A 294 12.02 6.21 -6.22
CA ARG A 294 11.87 7.28 -5.23
C ARG A 294 12.18 6.86 -3.80
N GLY A 295 12.65 5.64 -3.58
CA GLY A 295 12.97 5.13 -2.25
C GLY A 295 11.72 4.85 -1.41
N VAL A 296 10.61 4.42 -2.02
CA VAL A 296 9.36 4.07 -1.35
C VAL A 296 9.08 2.57 -1.51
N LEU A 297 8.82 1.89 -0.39
CA LEU A 297 8.25 0.54 -0.36
C LEU A 297 6.75 0.64 -0.15
N HIS A 298 5.98 -0.14 -0.90
CA HIS A 298 4.52 -0.20 -0.74
C HIS A 298 4.11 -1.05 0.47
N ARG A 299 4.65 -2.25 0.57
CA ARG A 299 4.51 -3.20 1.70
C ARG A 299 3.09 -3.74 1.93
N ASP A 300 2.17 -3.60 0.98
CA ASP A 300 0.87 -4.30 0.97
C ASP A 300 0.35 -4.49 -0.47
N ILE A 301 1.23 -4.97 -1.36
CA ILE A 301 0.84 -5.34 -2.72
C ILE A 301 0.00 -6.63 -2.66
N LYS A 302 -1.24 -6.52 -3.09
CA LYS A 302 -2.22 -7.62 -3.23
C LYS A 302 -3.32 -7.20 -4.21
N ALA A 303 -4.04 -8.16 -4.78
CA ALA A 303 -5.05 -7.87 -5.80
C ALA A 303 -6.15 -6.89 -5.31
N ALA A 304 -6.56 -6.96 -4.04
CA ALA A 304 -7.53 -6.03 -3.46
C ALA A 304 -7.05 -4.57 -3.31
N ASN A 305 -5.73 -4.33 -3.27
CA ASN A 305 -5.13 -3.00 -3.19
C ASN A 305 -4.70 -2.46 -4.57
N ILE A 306 -5.05 -3.15 -5.64
CA ILE A 306 -4.80 -2.74 -7.01
C ILE A 306 -6.14 -2.39 -7.63
N LEU A 307 -6.32 -1.11 -7.95
CA LEU A 307 -7.55 -0.60 -8.53
C LEU A 307 -7.41 -0.50 -10.05
N VAL A 308 -8.53 -0.69 -10.75
CA VAL A 308 -8.58 -0.61 -12.21
C VAL A 308 -9.74 0.30 -12.61
N SER A 309 -9.47 1.26 -13.50
CA SER A 309 -10.51 2.12 -14.06
C SER A 309 -11.29 1.41 -15.17
N ASN A 310 -12.41 2.02 -15.59
CA ASN A 310 -13.18 1.52 -16.73
C ASN A 310 -12.39 1.53 -18.04
N GLU A 311 -11.35 2.37 -18.10
CA GLU A 311 -10.45 2.49 -19.25
C GLU A 311 -9.27 1.51 -19.18
N GLY A 312 -9.26 0.55 -18.22
CA GLY A 312 -8.17 -0.40 -18.07
C GLY A 312 -6.88 0.17 -17.46
N ILE A 313 -6.95 1.35 -16.82
CA ILE A 313 -5.79 1.94 -16.14
C ILE A 313 -5.67 1.34 -14.74
N LEU A 314 -4.55 0.67 -14.47
CA LEU A 314 -4.22 0.12 -13.17
C LEU A 314 -3.58 1.18 -12.27
N LYS A 315 -3.99 1.22 -11.01
CA LYS A 315 -3.41 2.10 -9.99
C LYS A 315 -3.18 1.36 -8.67
N LEU A 316 -1.97 1.48 -8.14
CA LEU A 316 -1.63 1.02 -6.78
C LEU A 316 -2.32 1.91 -5.77
N ALA A 317 -2.97 1.30 -4.79
CA ALA A 317 -3.76 1.97 -3.75
C ALA A 317 -3.41 1.43 -2.36
N ASP A 318 -3.91 2.10 -1.32
CA ASP A 318 -3.70 1.80 0.10
C ASP A 318 -2.25 1.87 0.56
N PHE A 319 -1.76 3.09 0.71
CA PHE A 319 -0.40 3.41 1.18
C PHE A 319 -0.27 3.45 2.71
N GLY A 320 -1.23 2.90 3.46
CA GLY A 320 -1.23 2.89 4.92
C GLY A 320 -0.01 2.18 5.54
N LEU A 321 0.55 1.19 4.85
CA LEU A 321 1.78 0.50 5.24
C LEU A 321 3.03 1.00 4.50
N ALA A 322 2.90 1.90 3.53
CA ALA A 322 4.03 2.36 2.74
C ALA A 322 5.03 3.18 3.55
N ARG A 323 6.31 3.10 3.18
CA ARG A 323 7.38 3.77 3.90
C ARG A 323 8.53 4.17 2.97
N PHE A 324 9.17 5.30 3.28
CA PHE A 324 10.47 5.61 2.71
C PHE A 324 11.52 4.64 3.25
N TYR A 325 12.39 4.15 2.38
CA TYR A 325 13.55 3.35 2.75
C TYR A 325 14.84 4.04 2.34
N ALA A 326 15.89 3.82 3.13
CA ALA A 326 17.20 4.38 2.85
C ALA A 326 17.99 3.39 1.97
N LYS A 327 18.37 3.81 0.75
CA LYS A 327 19.13 2.96 -0.18
C LYS A 327 20.54 2.59 0.31
N HIS A 328 21.09 3.38 1.24
CA HIS A 328 22.49 3.27 1.69
C HIS A 328 22.65 3.09 3.20
N HIS A 329 21.55 2.93 3.95
CA HIS A 329 21.57 2.70 5.39
C HIS A 329 20.71 1.49 5.73
N GLN A 330 21.27 0.58 6.51
CA GLN A 330 20.53 -0.52 7.08
C GLN A 330 19.66 0.02 8.21
N LEU A 331 18.36 0.19 7.94
CA LEU A 331 17.36 0.58 8.91
C LEU A 331 16.47 -0.61 9.21
N ASP A 332 16.15 -0.80 10.48
CA ASP A 332 15.19 -1.82 10.89
C ASP A 332 13.76 -1.37 10.60
N TYR A 333 13.03 -2.23 9.93
CA TYR A 333 11.62 -2.05 9.62
C TYR A 333 10.79 -3.16 10.26
N THR A 334 9.51 -2.90 10.47
CA THR A 334 8.57 -3.93 10.93
C THR A 334 8.46 -5.04 9.88
N ASN A 335 8.73 -6.28 10.27
CA ASN A 335 8.61 -7.47 9.42
C ASN A 335 7.18 -8.00 9.30
N ARG A 336 6.28 -7.69 10.25
CA ARG A 336 4.86 -8.04 10.21
C ARG A 336 4.04 -7.07 9.35
N VAL A 337 4.49 -6.88 8.13
CA VAL A 337 3.82 -6.14 7.07
C VAL A 337 3.43 -7.10 5.96
N ILE A 338 2.68 -6.64 4.98
CA ILE A 338 2.16 -7.42 3.85
C ILE A 338 1.12 -8.46 4.32
N THR A 339 0.01 -8.54 3.62
CA THR A 339 -0.98 -9.60 3.82
C THR A 339 -0.31 -10.96 3.64
N ILE A 340 -0.47 -11.87 4.60
CA ILE A 340 0.41 -13.03 4.78
C ILE A 340 0.57 -13.91 3.52
N TRP A 341 -0.47 -14.07 2.70
CA TRP A 341 -0.40 -14.85 1.46
C TRP A 341 0.57 -14.28 0.41
N TYR A 342 0.91 -12.98 0.53
CA TYR A 342 1.80 -12.25 -0.38
C TYR A 342 3.14 -11.90 0.28
N ARG A 343 3.33 -12.32 1.55
CA ARG A 343 4.53 -12.02 2.32
C ARG A 343 5.70 -12.89 1.88
N SER A 344 6.84 -12.25 1.66
CA SER A 344 8.07 -12.90 1.21
C SER A 344 8.72 -13.76 2.29
N PRO A 345 9.52 -14.77 1.90
CA PRO A 345 10.16 -15.69 2.86
C PRO A 345 11.05 -15.01 3.89
N GLU A 346 11.82 -13.98 3.52
CA GLU A 346 12.67 -13.23 4.44
C GLU A 346 11.85 -12.55 5.55
N LEU A 347 10.70 -11.97 5.22
CA LEU A 347 9.81 -11.37 6.22
C LEU A 347 9.19 -12.43 7.13
N LEU A 348 8.83 -13.59 6.58
CA LEU A 348 8.31 -14.73 7.36
C LEU A 348 9.40 -15.30 8.29
N LEU A 349 10.67 -15.21 7.91
CA LEU A 349 11.82 -15.64 8.72
C LEU A 349 12.36 -14.53 9.63
N GLY A 350 11.65 -13.41 9.76
CA GLY A 350 11.92 -12.40 10.77
C GLY A 350 12.86 -11.28 10.35
N GLU A 351 13.22 -11.18 9.04
CA GLU A 351 14.10 -10.11 8.56
C GLU A 351 13.49 -8.73 8.78
N THR A 352 14.28 -7.81 9.30
CA THR A 352 13.91 -6.40 9.54
C THR A 352 14.61 -5.44 8.59
N GLN A 353 15.72 -5.86 7.97
CA GLN A 353 16.52 -5.06 7.05
C GLN A 353 16.24 -5.50 5.60
N TYR A 354 15.08 -5.13 5.10
CA TYR A 354 14.60 -5.52 3.78
C TYR A 354 14.41 -4.33 2.84
N GLY A 355 14.34 -4.61 1.55
CA GLY A 355 14.22 -3.63 0.48
C GLY A 355 13.11 -3.93 -0.52
N PRO A 356 13.21 -3.38 -1.74
CA PRO A 356 12.21 -3.51 -2.81
C PRO A 356 11.84 -4.95 -3.20
N ALA A 357 12.73 -5.90 -2.98
CA ALA A 357 12.51 -7.31 -3.29
C ALA A 357 11.26 -7.92 -2.63
N VAL A 358 10.78 -7.36 -1.49
CA VAL A 358 9.55 -7.81 -0.83
C VAL A 358 8.31 -7.47 -1.66
N ASP A 359 8.29 -6.28 -2.29
CA ASP A 359 7.19 -5.87 -3.17
C ASP A 359 7.21 -6.67 -4.49
N ILE A 360 8.40 -7.04 -4.99
CA ILE A 360 8.56 -7.90 -6.17
C ILE A 360 7.99 -9.30 -5.93
N TRP A 361 8.25 -9.89 -4.77
CA TRP A 361 7.63 -11.16 -4.37
C TRP A 361 6.11 -11.07 -4.34
N SER A 362 5.58 -10.02 -3.70
CA SER A 362 4.14 -9.79 -3.63
C SER A 362 3.52 -9.59 -5.01
N ALA A 363 4.20 -8.85 -5.90
CA ALA A 363 3.78 -8.66 -7.28
C ALA A 363 3.81 -9.97 -8.09
N ALA A 364 4.78 -10.87 -7.84
CA ALA A 364 4.78 -12.20 -8.43
C ALA A 364 3.56 -13.02 -8.02
N CYS A 365 3.16 -12.95 -6.74
CA CYS A 365 1.92 -13.59 -6.28
C CYS A 365 0.69 -13.03 -7.01
N VAL A 366 0.58 -11.71 -7.17
CA VAL A 366 -0.50 -11.06 -7.93
C VAL A 366 -0.46 -11.47 -9.40
N LEU A 367 0.74 -11.59 -10.00
CA LEU A 367 0.87 -12.00 -11.40
C LEU A 367 0.34 -13.43 -11.62
N VAL A 368 0.62 -14.36 -10.68
CA VAL A 368 0.01 -15.70 -10.71
C VAL A 368 -1.52 -15.61 -10.60
N GLU A 369 -2.08 -14.74 -9.76
CA GLU A 369 -3.53 -14.52 -9.69
C GLU A 369 -4.10 -13.98 -11.00
N ILE A 370 -3.43 -13.05 -11.67
CA ILE A 370 -3.83 -12.54 -13.00
C ILE A 370 -3.91 -13.69 -14.02
N PHE A 371 -2.95 -14.63 -13.98
CA PHE A 371 -2.93 -15.75 -14.92
C PHE A 371 -3.95 -16.84 -14.59
N THR A 372 -4.03 -17.24 -13.31
CA THR A 372 -4.72 -18.46 -12.87
C THR A 372 -6.03 -18.20 -12.14
N LYS A 373 -6.34 -16.94 -11.78
CA LYS A 373 -7.47 -16.53 -10.93
C LYS A 373 -7.43 -17.15 -9.52
N ARG A 374 -6.27 -17.60 -9.05
CA ARG A 374 -6.08 -18.25 -7.75
C ARG A 374 -4.81 -17.75 -7.07
N ALA A 375 -4.87 -17.55 -5.76
CA ALA A 375 -3.69 -17.27 -4.96
C ALA A 375 -2.72 -18.45 -5.01
N ILE A 376 -1.41 -18.16 -5.15
CA ILE A 376 -0.39 -19.21 -5.24
C ILE A 376 -0.10 -19.87 -3.87
N PHE A 377 -0.13 -19.11 -2.78
CA PHE A 377 0.22 -19.55 -1.43
C PHE A 377 -0.90 -19.27 -0.41
N PRO A 378 -2.10 -19.88 -0.55
CA PRO A 378 -3.19 -19.63 0.39
C PRO A 378 -2.94 -20.37 1.72
N GLY A 379 -2.52 -19.62 2.74
CA GLY A 379 -2.28 -20.12 4.10
C GLY A 379 -3.44 -19.85 5.06
N ASP A 380 -3.31 -20.35 6.28
CA ASP A 380 -4.31 -20.22 7.36
C ASP A 380 -4.15 -18.96 8.21
N GLY A 381 -3.15 -18.14 7.93
CA GLY A 381 -2.82 -16.90 8.66
C GLY A 381 -1.62 -17.02 9.60
N SER A 382 -1.06 -18.21 9.79
CA SER A 382 0.19 -18.40 10.56
C SER A 382 1.43 -18.34 9.66
N GLU A 383 2.54 -17.83 10.20
CA GLU A 383 3.81 -17.75 9.49
C GLU A 383 4.37 -19.13 9.12
N ILE A 384 4.18 -20.12 10.02
CA ILE A 384 4.62 -21.51 9.80
C ILE A 384 3.89 -22.11 8.62
N ASN A 385 2.56 -22.06 8.62
CA ASN A 385 1.75 -22.61 7.53
C ASN A 385 2.06 -21.87 6.22
N GLN A 386 2.28 -20.56 6.25
CA GLN A 386 2.63 -19.80 5.07
C GLN A 386 3.97 -20.26 4.46
N LEU A 387 5.00 -20.49 5.28
CA LEU A 387 6.25 -21.08 4.81
C LEU A 387 6.05 -22.49 4.25
N GLU A 388 5.20 -23.32 4.89
CA GLU A 388 4.84 -24.65 4.38
C GLU A 388 4.18 -24.60 3.00
N LYS A 389 3.28 -23.61 2.76
CA LYS A 389 2.66 -23.39 1.44
C LYS A 389 3.69 -22.99 0.38
N ILE A 390 4.61 -22.10 0.73
CA ILE A 390 5.71 -21.71 -0.15
C ILE A 390 6.60 -22.93 -0.47
N HIS A 391 7.04 -23.66 0.56
CA HIS A 391 7.87 -24.86 0.37
C HIS A 391 7.15 -25.97 -0.40
N ALA A 392 5.82 -26.07 -0.31
CA ALA A 392 5.04 -27.05 -1.06
C ALA A 392 4.97 -26.78 -2.57
N VAL A 393 5.35 -25.57 -3.00
CA VAL A 393 5.37 -25.19 -4.42
C VAL A 393 6.80 -25.01 -4.90
N LEU A 394 7.60 -24.21 -4.21
CA LEU A 394 8.96 -23.84 -4.63
C LEU A 394 10.05 -24.78 -4.09
N GLY A 395 9.66 -25.78 -3.29
CA GLY A 395 10.62 -26.64 -2.59
C GLY A 395 11.23 -25.96 -1.36
N THR A 396 11.92 -26.73 -0.53
CA THR A 396 12.63 -26.20 0.62
C THR A 396 13.93 -25.55 0.18
N PRO A 397 14.21 -24.28 0.50
CA PRO A 397 15.41 -23.59 0.11
C PRO A 397 16.66 -24.22 0.75
N ASN A 398 17.79 -24.09 0.08
CA ASN A 398 19.09 -24.52 0.57
C ASN A 398 20.13 -23.38 0.45
N ARG A 399 21.34 -23.58 0.98
CA ARG A 399 22.39 -22.55 0.95
C ARG A 399 22.88 -22.16 -0.44
N LYS A 400 22.64 -22.99 -1.48
CA LYS A 400 22.97 -22.61 -2.87
C LYS A 400 21.94 -21.61 -3.40
N ASP A 401 20.66 -21.84 -3.05
CA ASP A 401 19.55 -20.98 -3.47
C ASP A 401 19.53 -19.66 -2.67
N TRP A 402 19.92 -19.73 -1.39
CA TRP A 402 19.93 -18.58 -0.48
C TRP A 402 21.10 -18.70 0.52
N PRO A 403 22.26 -18.09 0.23
CA PRO A 403 23.47 -18.22 1.05
C PRO A 403 23.26 -17.83 2.52
N ASN A 404 22.58 -16.71 2.78
CA ASN A 404 22.35 -16.14 4.11
C ASN A 404 21.12 -16.72 4.83
N LEU A 405 20.49 -17.78 4.30
CA LEU A 405 19.28 -18.38 4.86
C LEU A 405 19.39 -18.70 6.36
N VAL A 406 20.53 -19.24 6.78
CA VAL A 406 20.76 -19.65 8.18
C VAL A 406 20.95 -18.48 9.15
N GLU A 407 21.22 -17.30 8.62
CA GLU A 407 21.38 -16.05 9.36
C GLU A 407 20.04 -15.36 9.63
N MET A 408 18.97 -15.82 8.97
CA MET A 408 17.63 -15.26 9.20
C MET A 408 17.21 -15.44 10.66
N PRO A 409 16.66 -14.39 11.30
CA PRO A 409 16.41 -14.36 12.75
C PRO A 409 15.60 -15.53 13.28
N TRP A 410 14.61 -16.01 12.51
CA TRP A 410 13.72 -17.10 12.95
C TRP A 410 13.97 -18.42 12.21
N PHE A 411 15.06 -18.52 11.43
CA PHE A 411 15.33 -19.74 10.66
C PHE A 411 15.46 -20.97 11.55
N ALA A 412 16.21 -20.88 12.66
CA ALA A 412 16.41 -22.02 13.58
C ALA A 412 15.09 -22.53 14.19
N LEU A 413 14.12 -21.62 14.38
CA LEU A 413 12.81 -21.94 14.94
C LEU A 413 11.83 -22.49 13.87
N LEU A 414 11.89 -21.96 12.64
CA LEU A 414 10.89 -22.19 11.58
C LEU A 414 11.40 -23.11 10.47
N ARG A 415 12.62 -23.64 10.58
CA ARG A 415 13.16 -24.58 9.59
C ARG A 415 12.29 -25.84 9.52
N PRO A 416 11.96 -26.33 8.31
CA PRO A 416 11.18 -27.54 8.19
C PRO A 416 12.01 -28.79 8.57
N ASP A 417 11.34 -29.79 9.15
CA ASP A 417 11.97 -31.07 9.56
C ASP A 417 12.33 -31.94 8.34
N TYR A 418 11.69 -31.72 7.20
CA TYR A 418 11.89 -32.48 5.97
C TYR A 418 11.96 -31.57 4.74
N ARG A 419 12.67 -32.06 3.71
CA ARG A 419 12.80 -31.34 2.44
C ARG A 419 11.61 -31.64 1.51
N LYS A 420 11.06 -30.57 0.92
CA LYS A 420 10.09 -30.65 -0.16
C LYS A 420 10.82 -30.39 -1.50
N LEU A 421 10.37 -31.07 -2.53
CA LEU A 421 10.85 -30.86 -3.91
C LEU A 421 10.17 -29.60 -4.48
N ASN A 422 10.87 -28.95 -5.39
CA ASN A 422 10.28 -27.88 -6.19
C ASN A 422 9.37 -28.49 -7.25
N VAL A 423 8.09 -28.15 -7.21
CA VAL A 423 7.06 -28.59 -8.15
C VAL A 423 6.43 -27.40 -8.90
N PHE A 424 7.09 -26.24 -8.86
CA PHE A 424 6.58 -25.02 -9.48
C PHE A 424 6.45 -25.17 -10.99
N GLU A 425 7.43 -25.75 -11.64
CA GLU A 425 7.40 -26.02 -13.07
C GLU A 425 6.26 -26.96 -13.43
N GLU A 426 6.15 -28.10 -12.75
CA GLU A 426 5.10 -29.09 -12.96
C GLU A 426 3.68 -28.48 -12.81
N LYS A 427 3.51 -27.58 -11.84
CA LYS A 427 2.21 -26.99 -11.56
C LYS A 427 1.81 -25.84 -12.49
N TYR A 428 2.77 -25.04 -12.95
CA TYR A 428 2.45 -23.75 -13.57
C TYR A 428 2.94 -23.59 -15.01
N LYS A 429 3.87 -24.42 -15.51
CA LYS A 429 4.42 -24.29 -16.84
C LYS A 429 3.35 -24.35 -17.95
N ASP A 430 2.37 -25.23 -17.79
CA ASP A 430 1.28 -25.38 -18.76
C ASP A 430 0.14 -24.35 -18.59
N GLN A 431 0.16 -23.55 -17.51
CA GLN A 431 -0.87 -22.56 -17.23
C GLN A 431 -0.50 -21.15 -17.71
N VAL A 432 0.76 -20.94 -18.06
CA VAL A 432 1.31 -19.65 -18.51
C VAL A 432 2.23 -19.87 -19.71
N THR A 433 2.56 -18.81 -20.42
CA THR A 433 3.53 -18.89 -21.53
C THR A 433 4.95 -19.13 -21.01
N ALA A 434 5.85 -19.60 -21.87
CA ALA A 434 7.23 -19.88 -21.48
C ALA A 434 7.95 -18.65 -20.91
N ALA A 435 7.78 -17.47 -21.53
CA ALA A 435 8.40 -16.24 -21.01
C ALA A 435 7.74 -15.75 -19.71
N ALA A 436 6.40 -15.91 -19.56
CA ALA A 436 5.74 -15.60 -18.28
C ALA A 436 6.22 -16.54 -17.16
N PHE A 437 6.44 -17.83 -17.47
CA PHE A 437 6.98 -18.80 -16.51
C PHE A 437 8.40 -18.42 -16.06
N ASP A 438 9.29 -18.09 -17.02
CA ASP A 438 10.65 -17.66 -16.72
C ASP A 438 10.68 -16.39 -15.85
N LEU A 439 9.84 -15.42 -16.19
CA LEU A 439 9.67 -14.21 -15.37
C LEU A 439 9.25 -14.54 -13.94
N LEU A 440 8.21 -15.36 -13.77
CA LEU A 440 7.73 -15.77 -12.43
C LEU A 440 8.84 -16.54 -11.66
N ALA A 441 9.56 -17.44 -12.31
CA ALA A 441 10.66 -18.19 -11.71
C ALA A 441 11.79 -17.26 -11.22
N SER A 442 12.08 -16.19 -11.96
CA SER A 442 13.07 -15.18 -11.54
C SER A 442 12.62 -14.39 -10.32
N MET A 443 11.33 -14.03 -10.26
CA MET A 443 10.76 -13.23 -9.18
C MET A 443 10.54 -14.03 -7.88
N PHE A 444 10.30 -15.34 -7.97
CA PHE A 444 10.13 -16.24 -6.83
C PHE A 444 11.46 -16.82 -6.31
N ARG A 445 12.60 -16.24 -6.63
CA ARG A 445 13.86 -16.63 -6.00
C ARG A 445 13.81 -16.38 -4.51
N TYR A 446 14.27 -17.36 -3.70
CA TYR A 446 14.29 -17.26 -2.26
C TYR A 446 15.19 -16.12 -1.79
N ASP A 447 16.40 -16.03 -2.36
CA ASP A 447 17.36 -14.97 -2.11
C ASP A 447 16.82 -13.64 -2.65
N PRO A 448 16.52 -12.65 -1.77
CA PRO A 448 15.98 -11.36 -2.19
C PRO A 448 16.93 -10.59 -3.14
N ASP A 449 18.26 -10.78 -2.98
CA ASP A 449 19.26 -10.09 -3.81
C ASP A 449 19.31 -10.64 -5.24
N LYS A 450 18.72 -11.80 -5.48
CA LYS A 450 18.62 -12.44 -6.81
C LYS A 450 17.29 -12.21 -7.50
N ARG A 451 16.32 -11.56 -6.83
CA ARG A 451 15.08 -11.16 -7.47
C ARG A 451 15.33 -9.95 -8.37
N PRO A 452 14.72 -9.90 -9.57
CA PRO A 452 14.85 -8.74 -10.44
C PRO A 452 14.25 -7.50 -9.80
N THR A 453 14.77 -6.33 -10.12
CA THR A 453 14.12 -5.05 -9.85
C THR A 453 12.90 -4.87 -10.74
N ALA A 454 11.99 -3.94 -10.39
CA ALA A 454 10.82 -3.64 -11.22
C ALA A 454 11.23 -3.15 -12.63
N ALA A 455 12.34 -2.41 -12.74
CA ALA A 455 12.90 -1.97 -14.02
C ALA A 455 13.38 -3.15 -14.88
N GLU A 456 14.07 -4.13 -14.29
CA GLU A 456 14.52 -5.33 -14.99
C GLU A 456 13.34 -6.21 -15.41
N VAL A 457 12.30 -6.33 -14.57
CA VAL A 457 11.05 -7.02 -14.93
C VAL A 457 10.43 -6.41 -16.19
N LEU A 458 10.37 -5.09 -16.31
CA LEU A 458 9.82 -4.41 -17.49
C LEU A 458 10.65 -4.67 -18.78
N GLN A 459 11.92 -5.03 -18.66
CA GLN A 459 12.77 -5.38 -19.80
C GLN A 459 12.72 -6.88 -20.14
N HIS A 460 11.99 -7.68 -19.38
CA HIS A 460 11.90 -9.11 -19.60
C HIS A 460 11.22 -9.45 -20.95
N PRO A 461 11.63 -10.55 -21.65
CA PRO A 461 11.03 -11.00 -22.90
C PRO A 461 9.51 -11.13 -22.88
N TYR A 462 8.91 -11.44 -21.73
CA TYR A 462 7.46 -11.47 -21.56
C TYR A 462 6.78 -10.15 -21.96
N PHE A 463 7.41 -9.01 -21.68
CA PHE A 463 6.86 -7.68 -22.02
C PHE A 463 7.37 -7.15 -23.36
N THR A 464 8.58 -7.55 -23.79
CA THR A 464 9.28 -6.90 -24.90
C THR A 464 9.18 -7.64 -26.22
N THR A 465 9.11 -8.96 -26.21
CA THR A 465 9.18 -9.78 -27.44
C THR A 465 8.08 -10.82 -27.59
N GLU A 466 7.44 -11.23 -26.48
CA GLU A 466 6.42 -12.29 -26.53
C GLU A 466 5.09 -11.77 -27.07
N GLU A 467 4.49 -12.52 -28.01
CA GLU A 467 3.13 -12.31 -28.50
C GLU A 467 2.06 -12.93 -27.57
N PRO A 468 0.84 -12.37 -27.48
CA PRO A 468 0.44 -11.08 -28.05
C PRO A 468 1.05 -9.90 -27.31
N PRO A 469 1.18 -8.73 -27.97
CA PRO A 469 1.67 -7.53 -27.32
C PRO A 469 0.72 -7.05 -26.21
N SER A 470 1.23 -6.18 -25.34
CA SER A 470 0.44 -5.48 -24.31
C SER A 470 -0.69 -4.69 -24.99
N ARG A 471 -1.95 -4.89 -24.55
CA ARG A 471 -3.13 -4.22 -25.10
C ARG A 471 -4.05 -3.75 -23.99
N GLN A 472 -4.43 -2.47 -24.03
CA GLN A 472 -5.41 -1.90 -23.10
C GLN A 472 -6.81 -2.49 -23.35
N ALA A 473 -7.60 -2.65 -22.29
CA ALA A 473 -8.89 -3.37 -22.36
C ALA A 473 -9.97 -2.71 -23.22
N ILE A 474 -9.80 -1.43 -23.60
CA ILE A 474 -10.77 -0.68 -24.42
C ILE A 474 -10.37 -0.63 -25.89
N GLU A 475 -9.15 -0.97 -26.22
CA GLU A 475 -8.68 -1.08 -27.60
C GLU A 475 -8.97 -2.53 -28.11
#